data_d413e7787fe3439c35518becc1180d00
#
_entry.id   d413e7787fe3439c35518becc1180d00
#
_cell.length_a   1.000
_cell.length_b   1.000
_cell.length_c   1.000
_cell.angle_alpha   90.00
_cell.angle_beta   90.00
_cell.angle_gamma   90.00
#
_symmetry.space_group_name_H-M   'P 1'
#
loop_
_entity.id
_entity.type
_entity.pdbx_description
1 polymer ?
#
loop_
_entity_poly.entity_id
_entity_poly.type
_entity_poly.pdbx_seq_one_letter_code
_entity_poly.pdbx_strand_id
1 'polypeptide(L)'
;MAQITVESFKNFFKYYSGEAHQQRAVDELYQQISLNGLEEDALWMELYRTPTNTSNWPITKEQLGLIMNCSTDNIPDSLMNDFVRCVDLYQMDQTSIAYFLGQCGHESAGLRYPVEISSGKNYENRRDLGNIYPGDGVKFAGTGWIQVTGRYWHQQYSDYLQKNGTFDEKIMEVGKTHTSEMYPWSISGYWWYANKMNDFCKIKPPVDQVGQRVNGKYLPNGYEDRRVYSKKAFEVLGLPYPGN
;
A
#
# COMPACT_ATOMS: atom_id res chain seq x y z
N MET A 1 6.68 -18.03 -7.88
CA MET A 1 5.43 -18.33 -7.15
C MET A 1 5.50 -17.65 -5.79
N ALA A 2 4.44 -16.95 -5.40
CA ALA A 2 4.37 -16.42 -4.03
C ALA A 2 4.40 -17.59 -3.06
N GLN A 3 5.33 -17.58 -2.11
CA GLN A 3 5.41 -18.63 -1.09
C GLN A 3 4.95 -18.06 0.24
N ILE A 4 3.91 -18.65 0.79
CA ILE A 4 3.49 -18.39 2.17
C ILE A 4 4.37 -19.23 3.07
N THR A 5 5.02 -18.62 4.06
CA THR A 5 5.73 -19.36 5.09
C THR A 5 4.77 -19.78 6.20
N VAL A 6 5.10 -20.84 6.96
CA VAL A 6 4.32 -21.23 8.16
C VAL A 6 4.12 -20.04 9.10
N GLU A 7 5.16 -19.21 9.27
CA GLU A 7 5.10 -18.04 10.14
C GLU A 7 4.13 -16.97 9.64
N SER A 8 4.10 -16.71 8.32
CA SER A 8 3.13 -15.78 7.74
C SER A 8 1.71 -16.34 7.77
N PHE A 9 1.56 -17.64 7.58
CA PHE A 9 0.26 -18.30 7.61
C PHE A 9 -0.43 -18.21 8.99
N LYS A 10 0.33 -18.16 10.08
CA LYS A 10 -0.20 -17.90 11.44
C LYS A 10 -0.94 -16.56 11.53
N ASN A 11 -0.45 -15.55 10.81
CA ASN A 11 -1.05 -14.21 10.81
C ASN A 11 -2.43 -14.17 10.13
N PHE A 12 -2.82 -15.22 9.37
CA PHE A 12 -4.15 -15.34 8.77
C PHE A 12 -5.25 -15.60 9.81
N PHE A 13 -4.87 -16.00 11.01
CA PHE A 13 -5.81 -16.35 12.06
C PHE A 13 -5.90 -15.28 13.13
N LYS A 14 -6.94 -14.47 13.08
CA LYS A 14 -7.18 -13.32 13.98
C LYS A 14 -7.06 -13.64 15.47
N TYR A 15 -7.35 -14.89 15.87
CA TYR A 15 -7.35 -15.33 17.26
C TYR A 15 -6.22 -16.31 17.58
N TYR A 16 -5.18 -16.34 16.76
CA TYR A 16 -4.00 -17.15 17.02
C TYR A 16 -3.22 -16.56 18.20
N SER A 17 -3.12 -17.32 19.28
CA SER A 17 -2.39 -16.95 20.51
C SER A 17 -1.11 -17.75 20.74
N GLY A 18 -0.78 -18.67 19.82
CA GLY A 18 0.43 -19.48 19.92
C GLY A 18 0.28 -20.73 20.81
N GLU A 19 -0.95 -21.07 21.22
CA GLU A 19 -1.18 -22.28 21.99
C GLU A 19 -0.86 -23.55 21.17
N ALA A 20 -0.38 -24.61 21.85
CA ALA A 20 0.12 -25.81 21.19
C ALA A 20 -0.91 -26.49 20.25
N HIS A 21 -2.20 -26.44 20.59
CA HIS A 21 -3.25 -26.99 19.72
C HIS A 21 -3.51 -26.13 18.48
N GLN A 22 -3.42 -24.81 18.64
CA GLN A 22 -3.53 -23.86 17.52
C GLN A 22 -2.34 -24.00 16.58
N GLN A 23 -1.13 -24.09 17.14
CA GLN A 23 0.09 -24.31 16.37
C GLN A 23 -0.01 -25.57 15.51
N ARG A 24 -0.42 -26.70 16.10
CA ARG A 24 -0.60 -27.96 15.34
C ARG A 24 -1.62 -27.82 14.22
N ALA A 25 -2.76 -27.16 14.49
CA ALA A 25 -3.80 -26.95 13.46
C ALA A 25 -3.30 -26.08 12.31
N VAL A 26 -2.56 -25.03 12.61
CA VAL A 26 -1.96 -24.14 11.58
C VAL A 26 -0.90 -24.89 10.77
N ASP A 27 -0.02 -25.64 11.43
CA ASP A 27 1.03 -26.42 10.76
C ASP A 27 0.43 -27.48 9.83
N GLU A 28 -0.64 -28.16 10.26
CA GLU A 28 -1.34 -29.17 9.44
C GLU A 28 -2.03 -28.53 8.23
N LEU A 29 -2.73 -27.42 8.41
CA LEU A 29 -3.37 -26.68 7.31
C LEU A 29 -2.32 -26.18 6.31
N TYR A 30 -1.21 -25.63 6.80
CA TYR A 30 -0.12 -25.18 5.95
C TYR A 30 0.47 -26.33 5.13
N GLN A 31 0.70 -27.48 5.74
CA GLN A 31 1.18 -28.66 5.04
C GLN A 31 0.21 -29.09 3.91
N GLN A 32 -1.11 -29.06 4.17
CA GLN A 32 -2.11 -29.40 3.15
C GLN A 32 -2.11 -28.40 1.99
N ILE A 33 -1.94 -27.12 2.25
CA ILE A 33 -1.80 -26.10 1.21
C ILE A 33 -0.56 -26.36 0.36
N SER A 34 0.59 -26.61 1.00
CA SER A 34 1.85 -26.85 0.32
C SER A 34 1.84 -28.15 -0.48
N LEU A 35 1.31 -29.25 0.08
CA LEU A 35 1.19 -30.54 -0.61
C LEU A 35 0.30 -30.49 -1.85
N ASN A 36 -0.67 -29.57 -1.89
CA ASN A 36 -1.59 -29.42 -3.03
C ASN A 36 -1.19 -28.26 -3.96
N GLY A 37 -0.08 -27.59 -3.72
CA GLY A 37 0.38 -26.46 -4.53
C GLY A 37 -0.56 -25.25 -4.50
N LEU A 38 -1.24 -25.03 -3.39
CA LEU A 38 -2.26 -23.98 -3.22
C LEU A 38 -1.73 -22.72 -2.53
N GLU A 39 -0.41 -22.54 -2.43
CA GLU A 39 0.20 -21.40 -1.74
C GLU A 39 -0.20 -20.05 -2.39
N GLU A 40 -0.25 -20.02 -3.71
CA GLU A 40 -0.68 -18.83 -4.44
C GLU A 40 -2.16 -18.55 -4.20
N ASP A 41 -3.00 -19.59 -4.25
CA ASP A 41 -4.43 -19.47 -4.00
C ASP A 41 -4.72 -19.00 -2.56
N ALA A 42 -3.98 -19.53 -1.58
CA ALA A 42 -4.11 -19.12 -0.19
C ALA A 42 -3.70 -17.65 0.03
N LEU A 43 -2.62 -17.20 -0.64
CA LEU A 43 -2.23 -15.79 -0.62
C LEU A 43 -3.33 -14.91 -1.24
N TRP A 44 -3.87 -15.32 -2.39
CA TRP A 44 -4.97 -14.63 -3.03
C TRP A 44 -6.21 -14.58 -2.15
N MET A 45 -6.58 -15.69 -1.53
CA MET A 45 -7.71 -15.74 -0.60
C MET A 45 -7.54 -14.79 0.57
N GLU A 46 -6.32 -14.67 1.14
CA GLU A 46 -6.07 -13.74 2.24
C GLU A 46 -6.15 -12.27 1.77
N LEU A 47 -5.58 -11.95 0.62
CA LEU A 47 -5.62 -10.60 0.06
C LEU A 47 -7.04 -10.16 -0.32
N TYR A 48 -7.88 -11.11 -0.76
CA TYR A 48 -9.27 -10.84 -1.15
C TYR A 48 -10.29 -11.26 -0.09
N ARG A 49 -9.82 -11.76 1.06
CA ARG A 49 -10.72 -12.08 2.16
C ARG A 49 -11.46 -10.82 2.59
N THR A 50 -12.77 -10.84 2.39
CA THR A 50 -13.62 -9.81 2.98
C THR A 50 -13.48 -9.90 4.50
N PRO A 51 -13.05 -8.85 5.20
CA PRO A 51 -13.06 -8.86 6.65
C PRO A 51 -14.46 -9.23 7.11
N THR A 52 -14.57 -10.31 7.87
CA THR A 52 -15.87 -10.74 8.43
C THR A 52 -16.49 -9.68 9.35
N ASN A 53 -15.71 -8.62 9.65
CA ASN A 53 -16.14 -7.50 10.45
C ASN A 53 -15.59 -6.20 9.84
N THR A 54 -16.39 -5.54 9.00
CA THR A 54 -16.09 -4.21 8.45
C THR A 54 -15.91 -3.13 9.53
N SER A 55 -16.29 -3.42 10.79
CA SER A 55 -16.07 -2.50 11.91
C SER A 55 -14.58 -2.29 12.27
N ASN A 56 -13.67 -3.13 11.74
CA ASN A 56 -12.23 -2.99 11.95
C ASN A 56 -11.53 -2.20 10.83
N TRP A 57 -12.24 -1.75 9.82
CA TRP A 57 -11.64 -0.87 8.82
C TRP A 57 -11.35 0.49 9.45
N PRO A 58 -10.15 1.05 9.26
CA PRO A 58 -9.79 2.35 9.80
C PRO A 58 -10.62 3.49 9.20
N ILE A 59 -11.22 3.25 8.03
CA ILE A 59 -12.22 4.09 7.36
C ILE A 59 -13.23 3.19 6.62
N THR A 60 -14.44 3.67 6.37
CA THR A 60 -15.43 2.94 5.56
C THR A 60 -15.22 3.20 4.06
N LYS A 61 -15.85 2.38 3.20
CA LYS A 61 -15.85 2.62 1.74
C LYS A 61 -16.46 3.97 1.39
N GLU A 62 -17.53 4.37 2.08
CA GLU A 62 -18.21 5.64 1.89
C GLU A 62 -17.27 6.80 2.24
N GLN A 63 -16.55 6.70 3.36
CA GLN A 63 -15.56 7.69 3.76
C GLN A 63 -14.42 7.78 2.74
N LEU A 64 -13.89 6.65 2.28
CA LEU A 64 -12.87 6.63 1.24
C LEU A 64 -13.39 7.22 -0.08
N GLY A 65 -14.60 6.85 -0.50
CA GLY A 65 -15.26 7.40 -1.68
C GLY A 65 -15.45 8.90 -1.62
N LEU A 66 -15.86 9.43 -0.45
CA LEU A 66 -15.98 10.87 -0.21
C LEU A 66 -14.64 11.58 -0.31
N ILE A 67 -13.59 11.03 0.30
CA ILE A 67 -12.23 11.60 0.26
C ILE A 67 -11.69 11.61 -1.17
N MET A 68 -11.83 10.50 -1.89
CA MET A 68 -11.28 10.29 -3.22
C MET A 68 -12.15 10.84 -4.35
N ASN A 69 -13.34 11.35 -4.02
CA ASN A 69 -14.33 11.82 -4.99
C ASN A 69 -14.65 10.75 -6.04
N CYS A 70 -14.91 9.52 -5.60
CA CYS A 70 -15.28 8.40 -6.45
C CYS A 70 -16.45 7.59 -5.87
N SER A 71 -17.14 6.82 -6.73
CA SER A 71 -18.20 5.90 -6.29
C SER A 71 -17.60 4.76 -5.47
N THR A 72 -18.36 4.30 -4.47
CA THR A 72 -18.04 3.09 -3.70
C THR A 72 -18.00 1.82 -4.58
N ASP A 73 -18.70 1.80 -5.71
CA ASP A 73 -18.64 0.71 -6.68
C ASP A 73 -17.23 0.53 -7.29
N ASN A 74 -16.43 1.61 -7.30
CA ASN A 74 -15.04 1.59 -7.75
C ASN A 74 -14.05 1.22 -6.63
N ILE A 75 -14.54 0.88 -5.44
CA ILE A 75 -13.74 0.51 -4.28
C ILE A 75 -14.06 -0.95 -3.90
N PRO A 76 -13.44 -1.94 -4.56
CA PRO A 76 -13.66 -3.33 -4.22
C PRO A 76 -13.12 -3.66 -2.82
N ASP A 77 -13.62 -4.74 -2.22
CA ASP A 77 -13.18 -5.18 -0.89
C ASP A 77 -11.69 -5.51 -0.85
N SER A 78 -11.13 -6.03 -1.94
CA SER A 78 -9.69 -6.26 -2.07
C SER A 78 -8.86 -4.99 -1.86
N LEU A 79 -9.34 -3.86 -2.39
CA LEU A 79 -8.69 -2.56 -2.22
C LEU A 79 -8.75 -2.08 -0.77
N MET A 80 -9.89 -2.29 -0.09
CA MET A 80 -10.03 -1.99 1.34
C MET A 80 -9.16 -2.90 2.20
N ASN A 81 -9.05 -4.18 1.85
CA ASN A 81 -8.19 -5.13 2.56
C ASN A 81 -6.71 -4.73 2.46
N ASP A 82 -6.25 -4.32 1.27
CA ASP A 82 -4.88 -3.81 1.12
C ASP A 82 -4.68 -2.49 1.89
N PHE A 83 -5.72 -1.64 2.01
CA PHE A 83 -5.66 -0.44 2.83
C PHE A 83 -5.51 -0.76 4.33
N VAL A 84 -6.30 -1.70 4.85
CA VAL A 84 -6.18 -2.18 6.24
C VAL A 84 -4.77 -2.73 6.48
N ARG A 85 -4.32 -3.60 5.57
CA ARG A 85 -2.97 -4.15 5.61
C ARG A 85 -1.89 -3.06 5.63
N CYS A 86 -2.03 -2.04 4.78
CA CYS A 86 -1.13 -0.90 4.74
C CYS A 86 -1.08 -0.16 6.08
N VAL A 87 -2.25 0.14 6.66
CA VAL A 87 -2.35 0.84 7.95
C VAL A 87 -1.69 0.03 9.06
N ASP A 88 -1.96 -1.28 9.11
CA ASP A 88 -1.45 -2.18 10.15
C ASP A 88 0.07 -2.40 10.01
N LEU A 89 0.56 -2.71 8.80
CA LEU A 89 1.99 -2.94 8.56
C LEU A 89 2.85 -1.73 8.92
N TYR A 90 2.35 -0.53 8.65
CA TYR A 90 3.12 0.70 8.84
C TYR A 90 2.68 1.52 10.05
N GLN A 91 1.81 0.94 10.89
CA GLN A 91 1.36 1.54 12.16
C GLN A 91 0.89 3.00 11.98
N MET A 92 0.03 3.23 10.98
CA MET A 92 -0.50 4.56 10.70
C MET A 92 -1.59 4.92 11.71
N ASP A 93 -1.44 6.05 12.39
CA ASP A 93 -2.52 6.66 13.17
C ASP A 93 -3.50 7.45 12.26
N GLN A 94 -4.63 7.86 12.82
CA GLN A 94 -5.65 8.59 12.04
C GLN A 94 -5.13 9.88 11.40
N THR A 95 -4.21 10.58 12.06
CA THR A 95 -3.59 11.79 11.53
C THR A 95 -2.70 11.45 10.32
N SER A 96 -1.87 10.41 10.43
CA SER A 96 -1.04 9.92 9.33
C SER A 96 -1.90 9.44 8.16
N ILE A 97 -3.01 8.74 8.43
CA ILE A 97 -3.98 8.31 7.42
C ILE A 97 -4.55 9.52 6.67
N ALA A 98 -4.97 10.58 7.38
CA ALA A 98 -5.53 11.77 6.74
C ALA A 98 -4.55 12.43 5.76
N TYR A 99 -3.30 12.62 6.19
CA TYR A 99 -2.25 13.16 5.31
C TYR A 99 -1.94 12.23 4.13
N PHE A 100 -1.80 10.93 4.40
CA PHE A 100 -1.50 9.93 3.38
C PHE A 100 -2.59 9.91 2.29
N LEU A 101 -3.86 9.84 2.69
CA LEU A 101 -4.99 9.86 1.76
C LEU A 101 -5.04 11.16 0.96
N GLY A 102 -4.73 12.31 1.56
CA GLY A 102 -4.66 13.58 0.86
C GLY A 102 -3.62 13.58 -0.28
N GLN A 103 -2.45 12.99 -0.04
CA GLN A 103 -1.42 12.87 -1.08
C GLN A 103 -1.79 11.82 -2.14
N CYS A 104 -2.28 10.65 -1.70
CA CYS A 104 -2.74 9.59 -2.62
C CYS A 104 -3.86 10.09 -3.54
N GLY A 105 -4.80 10.88 -3.03
CA GLY A 105 -5.89 11.44 -3.82
C GLY A 105 -5.39 12.25 -5.02
N HIS A 106 -4.41 13.12 -4.79
CA HIS A 106 -3.79 13.89 -5.87
C HIS A 106 -2.99 13.00 -6.84
N GLU A 107 -2.06 12.21 -6.34
CA GLU A 107 -1.14 11.42 -7.18
C GLU A 107 -1.86 10.38 -8.05
N SER A 108 -3.02 9.88 -7.61
CA SER A 108 -3.82 8.89 -8.32
C SER A 108 -5.04 9.46 -9.05
N ALA A 109 -5.25 10.77 -8.98
CA ALA A 109 -6.48 11.42 -9.46
C ALA A 109 -7.76 10.79 -8.85
N GLY A 110 -7.75 10.55 -7.54
CA GLY A 110 -8.87 9.93 -6.83
C GLY A 110 -9.00 8.43 -7.12
N LEU A 111 -7.93 7.68 -7.00
CA LEU A 111 -7.82 6.22 -7.21
C LEU A 111 -8.09 5.75 -8.65
N ARG A 112 -7.87 6.63 -9.65
CA ARG A 112 -8.07 6.26 -11.06
C ARG A 112 -6.84 5.61 -11.69
N TYR A 113 -5.64 5.97 -11.22
CA TYR A 113 -4.39 5.59 -11.86
C TYR A 113 -3.42 4.94 -10.85
N PRO A 114 -3.57 3.63 -10.57
CA PRO A 114 -2.64 2.90 -9.71
C PRO A 114 -1.31 2.57 -10.42
N VAL A 115 -1.29 2.72 -11.75
CA VAL A 115 -0.12 2.49 -12.61
C VAL A 115 0.15 3.74 -13.42
N GLU A 116 1.40 4.09 -13.57
CA GLU A 116 1.82 5.16 -14.47
C GLU A 116 1.37 4.90 -15.91
N ILE A 117 0.70 5.89 -16.52
CA ILE A 117 0.18 5.81 -17.90
C ILE A 117 1.33 5.77 -18.91
N SER A 118 2.43 6.44 -18.59
CA SER A 118 3.60 6.47 -19.47
C SER A 118 4.26 5.09 -19.56
N SER A 119 4.99 4.86 -20.68
CA SER A 119 5.67 3.58 -20.90
C SER A 119 6.76 3.27 -19.88
N GLY A 120 7.28 4.26 -19.16
CA GLY A 120 8.41 4.11 -18.25
C GLY A 120 9.78 4.04 -18.93
N LYS A 121 9.85 4.13 -20.28
CA LYS A 121 11.13 4.08 -21.02
C LYS A 121 12.12 5.16 -20.58
N ASN A 122 11.64 6.29 -20.12
CA ASN A 122 12.48 7.39 -19.61
C ASN A 122 13.20 7.06 -18.31
N TYR A 123 12.80 5.98 -17.63
CA TYR A 123 13.46 5.48 -16.43
C TYR A 123 14.52 4.41 -16.72
N GLU A 124 14.72 4.06 -17.99
CA GLU A 124 15.73 3.10 -18.38
C GLU A 124 17.14 3.59 -18.02
N ASN A 125 17.96 2.73 -17.44
CA ASN A 125 19.31 3.03 -16.99
C ASN A 125 19.40 4.14 -15.90
N ARG A 126 18.29 4.51 -15.26
CA ARG A 126 18.26 5.46 -14.15
C ARG A 126 18.80 4.78 -12.88
N ARG A 127 20.11 4.88 -12.67
CA ARG A 127 20.81 4.28 -11.51
C ARG A 127 20.35 4.86 -10.17
N ASP A 128 19.93 6.11 -10.15
CA ASP A 128 19.34 6.77 -8.98
C ASP A 128 18.00 6.16 -8.56
N LEU A 129 17.30 5.47 -9.47
CA LEU A 129 16.11 4.66 -9.22
C LEU A 129 16.42 3.16 -9.02
N GLY A 130 17.70 2.78 -9.07
CA GLY A 130 18.13 1.38 -9.04
C GLY A 130 17.89 0.62 -10.33
N ASN A 131 17.50 1.28 -11.42
CA ASN A 131 17.23 0.67 -12.72
C ASN A 131 18.56 0.42 -13.44
N ILE A 132 19.09 -0.79 -13.29
CA ILE A 132 20.42 -1.18 -13.78
C ILE A 132 20.39 -2.31 -14.82
N TYR A 133 19.26 -2.98 -14.99
CA TYR A 133 19.09 -4.04 -15.97
C TYR A 133 18.19 -3.58 -17.13
N PRO A 134 18.40 -4.13 -18.34
CA PRO A 134 17.53 -3.83 -19.48
C PRO A 134 16.06 -4.14 -19.18
N GLY A 135 15.17 -3.19 -19.47
CA GLY A 135 13.74 -3.30 -19.21
C GLY A 135 13.28 -2.82 -17.83
N ASP A 136 14.20 -2.47 -16.93
CA ASP A 136 13.85 -1.98 -15.59
C ASP A 136 12.98 -0.72 -15.63
N GLY A 137 13.27 0.19 -16.56
CA GLY A 137 12.52 1.43 -16.69
C GLY A 137 11.04 1.20 -16.93
N VAL A 138 10.70 0.25 -17.78
CA VAL A 138 9.30 -0.14 -18.09
C VAL A 138 8.69 -0.95 -16.95
N LYS A 139 9.44 -1.94 -16.45
CA LYS A 139 9.00 -2.86 -15.41
C LYS A 139 8.68 -2.17 -14.09
N PHE A 140 9.52 -1.23 -13.68
CA PHE A 140 9.44 -0.56 -12.39
C PHE A 140 9.07 0.93 -12.53
N ALA A 141 8.29 1.29 -13.53
CA ALA A 141 7.68 2.61 -13.61
C ALA A 141 6.67 2.81 -12.47
N GLY A 142 6.08 4.00 -12.38
CA GLY A 142 5.22 4.39 -11.28
C GLY A 142 4.10 3.41 -10.96
N THR A 143 3.97 3.02 -9.68
CA THR A 143 2.98 2.08 -9.17
C THR A 143 2.45 2.51 -7.80
N GLY A 144 1.24 2.05 -7.48
CA GLY A 144 0.53 2.44 -6.27
C GLY A 144 0.03 3.89 -6.30
N TRP A 145 -0.60 4.31 -5.22
CA TRP A 145 -1.32 5.59 -5.17
C TRP A 145 -0.44 6.82 -5.04
N ILE A 146 0.87 6.67 -4.77
CA ILE A 146 1.86 7.76 -4.77
C ILE A 146 2.93 7.59 -5.86
N GLN A 147 2.69 6.72 -6.84
CA GLN A 147 3.54 6.51 -8.00
C GLN A 147 4.98 6.15 -7.63
N VAL A 148 5.15 5.13 -6.78
CA VAL A 148 6.46 4.58 -6.38
C VAL A 148 7.20 4.07 -7.61
N THR A 149 8.40 4.60 -7.88
CA THR A 149 9.13 4.37 -9.13
C THR A 149 10.53 3.81 -8.87
N GLY A 150 10.91 2.82 -9.65
CA GLY A 150 12.25 2.27 -9.69
C GLY A 150 12.39 0.88 -9.06
N ARG A 151 13.35 0.10 -9.59
CA ARG A 151 13.73 -1.22 -9.06
C ARG A 151 14.07 -1.15 -7.57
N TYR A 152 14.77 -0.10 -7.14
CA TYR A 152 15.16 0.07 -5.74
C TYR A 152 13.96 -0.06 -4.79
N TRP A 153 12.90 0.69 -5.04
CA TRP A 153 11.72 0.68 -4.16
C TRP A 153 10.94 -0.63 -4.22
N HIS A 154 10.82 -1.25 -5.39
CA HIS A 154 10.18 -2.57 -5.53
C HIS A 154 10.97 -3.64 -4.77
N GLN A 155 12.30 -3.62 -4.86
CA GLN A 155 13.14 -4.57 -4.13
C GLN A 155 13.02 -4.35 -2.62
N GLN A 156 13.13 -3.10 -2.16
CA GLN A 156 13.01 -2.80 -0.74
C GLN A 156 11.63 -3.18 -0.19
N TYR A 157 10.57 -2.99 -0.96
CA TYR A 157 9.24 -3.42 -0.59
C TYR A 157 9.12 -4.95 -0.55
N SER A 158 9.63 -5.65 -1.54
CA SER A 158 9.66 -7.12 -1.59
C SER A 158 10.41 -7.69 -0.38
N ASP A 159 11.60 -7.15 -0.09
CA ASP A 159 12.42 -7.56 1.06
C ASP A 159 11.69 -7.30 2.40
N TYR A 160 10.99 -6.17 2.50
CA TYR A 160 10.19 -5.84 3.68
C TYR A 160 9.04 -6.82 3.88
N LEU A 161 8.30 -7.15 2.82
CA LEU A 161 7.22 -8.14 2.88
C LEU A 161 7.76 -9.51 3.29
N GLN A 162 8.86 -9.95 2.69
CA GLN A 162 9.50 -11.22 3.03
C GLN A 162 9.89 -11.27 4.51
N LYS A 163 10.49 -10.20 5.03
CA LYS A 163 10.86 -10.10 6.44
C LYS A 163 9.63 -10.15 7.38
N ASN A 164 8.48 -9.69 6.90
CA ASN A 164 7.21 -9.72 7.63
C ASN A 164 6.32 -10.91 7.25
N GLY A 165 6.92 -11.96 6.68
CA GLY A 165 6.30 -13.26 6.47
C GLY A 165 5.54 -13.42 5.16
N THR A 166 5.62 -12.48 4.22
CA THR A 166 5.01 -12.63 2.89
C THR A 166 6.09 -12.58 1.83
N PHE A 167 6.26 -13.66 1.06
CA PHE A 167 7.18 -13.70 -0.07
C PHE A 167 6.38 -13.73 -1.37
N ASP A 168 6.59 -12.72 -2.22
CA ASP A 168 5.97 -12.61 -3.53
C ASP A 168 7.01 -12.23 -4.58
N GLU A 169 7.52 -13.23 -5.30
CA GLU A 169 8.53 -13.05 -6.35
C GLU A 169 8.03 -12.20 -7.52
N LYS A 170 6.68 -12.19 -7.77
CA LYS A 170 6.08 -11.43 -8.86
C LYS A 170 6.27 -9.92 -8.72
N ILE A 171 6.53 -9.43 -7.50
CA ILE A 171 6.89 -8.02 -7.28
C ILE A 171 8.12 -7.66 -8.11
N MET A 172 9.12 -8.54 -8.16
CA MET A 172 10.35 -8.31 -8.90
C MET A 172 10.32 -8.88 -10.33
N GLU A 173 9.55 -9.92 -10.58
CA GLU A 173 9.43 -10.52 -11.91
C GLU A 173 8.54 -9.71 -12.84
N VAL A 174 7.38 -9.28 -12.37
CA VAL A 174 6.33 -8.58 -13.15
C VAL A 174 6.42 -7.06 -12.95
N GLY A 175 6.77 -6.63 -11.74
CA GLY A 175 6.97 -5.22 -11.39
C GLY A 175 5.65 -4.45 -11.23
N LYS A 176 5.57 -3.26 -11.82
CA LYS A 176 4.48 -2.29 -11.60
C LYS A 176 3.08 -2.86 -11.79
N THR A 177 2.88 -3.73 -12.76
CA THR A 177 1.55 -4.29 -13.07
C THR A 177 1.06 -5.13 -11.90
N HIS A 178 1.86 -6.09 -11.46
CA HIS A 178 1.51 -6.93 -10.32
C HIS A 178 1.36 -6.12 -9.03
N THR A 179 2.31 -5.20 -8.77
CA THR A 179 2.32 -4.41 -7.55
C THR A 179 1.13 -3.46 -7.45
N SER A 180 0.71 -2.88 -8.57
CA SER A 180 -0.47 -2.00 -8.59
C SER A 180 -1.79 -2.73 -8.45
N GLU A 181 -1.82 -3.99 -8.85
CA GLU A 181 -3.00 -4.86 -8.77
C GLU A 181 -3.18 -5.40 -7.36
N MET A 182 -2.08 -5.87 -6.75
CA MET A 182 -2.11 -6.60 -5.48
C MET A 182 -1.86 -5.71 -4.26
N TYR A 183 -1.09 -4.66 -4.40
CA TYR A 183 -0.50 -3.91 -3.29
C TYR A 183 -0.53 -2.38 -3.47
N PRO A 184 -1.56 -1.78 -4.08
CA PRO A 184 -1.51 -0.35 -4.42
C PRO A 184 -1.37 0.55 -3.19
N TRP A 185 -2.03 0.20 -2.07
CA TRP A 185 -1.88 0.90 -0.80
C TRP A 185 -0.59 0.50 -0.09
N SER A 186 -0.31 -0.80 -0.03
CA SER A 186 0.81 -1.32 0.75
C SER A 186 2.17 -0.85 0.21
N ILE A 187 2.36 -0.80 -1.12
CA ILE A 187 3.62 -0.25 -1.68
C ILE A 187 3.71 1.26 -1.48
N SER A 188 2.60 1.97 -1.59
CA SER A 188 2.53 3.41 -1.31
C SER A 188 2.85 3.72 0.16
N GLY A 189 2.26 2.94 1.06
CA GLY A 189 2.50 3.02 2.49
C GLY A 189 3.92 2.61 2.88
N TYR A 190 4.52 1.67 2.15
CA TYR A 190 5.94 1.33 2.35
C TYR A 190 6.86 2.52 2.09
N TRP A 191 6.67 3.22 0.97
CA TRP A 191 7.42 4.44 0.68
C TRP A 191 7.23 5.50 1.79
N TRP A 192 5.98 5.69 2.21
CA TRP A 192 5.61 6.61 3.29
C TRP A 192 6.33 6.26 4.61
N TYR A 193 6.29 4.99 5.00
CA TYR A 193 6.96 4.46 6.19
C TYR A 193 8.48 4.63 6.11
N ALA A 194 9.10 4.19 5.02
CA ALA A 194 10.55 4.24 4.82
C ALA A 194 11.09 5.68 4.84
N ASN A 195 10.28 6.65 4.40
CA ASN A 195 10.61 8.08 4.46
C ASN A 195 10.19 8.75 5.77
N LYS A 196 9.80 7.98 6.80
CA LYS A 196 9.42 8.47 8.14
C LYS A 196 8.30 9.51 8.12
N MET A 197 7.38 9.36 7.18
CA MET A 197 6.28 10.31 7.02
C MET A 197 5.30 10.27 8.20
N ASN A 198 5.08 9.09 8.81
CA ASN A 198 4.27 8.99 10.03
C ASN A 198 4.83 9.89 11.15
N ASP A 199 6.14 9.83 11.39
CA ASP A 199 6.77 10.66 12.43
C ASP A 199 6.69 12.16 12.09
N PHE A 200 6.84 12.49 10.80
CA PHE A 200 6.66 13.86 10.35
C PHE A 200 5.22 14.37 10.55
N CYS A 201 4.23 13.54 10.30
CA CYS A 201 2.82 13.90 10.45
C CYS A 201 2.40 14.09 11.92
N LYS A 202 3.10 13.48 12.89
CA LYS A 202 2.83 13.68 14.34
C LYS A 202 2.97 15.13 14.79
N ILE A 203 3.83 15.92 14.16
CA ILE A 203 3.99 17.34 14.47
C ILE A 203 2.93 18.22 13.78
N LYS A 204 1.99 17.61 13.06
CA LYS A 204 0.89 18.27 12.34
C LYS A 204 1.34 19.43 11.45
N PRO A 205 2.28 19.16 10.49
CA PRO A 205 2.79 20.20 9.61
C PRO A 205 1.68 20.72 8.68
N PRO A 206 1.82 21.93 8.12
CA PRO A 206 1.00 22.36 7.00
C PRO A 206 1.01 21.35 5.87
N VAL A 207 -0.13 21.17 5.20
CA VAL A 207 -0.30 20.14 4.15
C VAL A 207 0.71 20.30 3.02
N ASP A 208 1.06 21.53 2.66
CA ASP A 208 2.05 21.81 1.62
C ASP A 208 3.44 21.23 1.95
N GLN A 209 3.84 21.23 3.21
CA GLN A 209 5.12 20.65 3.63
C GLN A 209 5.11 19.11 3.45
N VAL A 210 3.96 18.47 3.64
CA VAL A 210 3.80 17.04 3.34
C VAL A 210 3.90 16.82 1.82
N GLY A 211 3.21 17.65 1.03
CA GLY A 211 3.30 17.62 -0.42
C GLY A 211 4.72 17.85 -0.94
N GLN A 212 5.50 18.75 -0.32
CA GLN A 212 6.91 18.99 -0.63
C GLN A 212 7.76 17.73 -0.45
N ARG A 213 7.54 16.98 0.63
CA ARG A 213 8.27 15.73 0.87
C ARG A 213 7.89 14.64 -0.12
N VAL A 214 6.62 14.52 -0.48
CA VAL A 214 6.16 13.53 -1.47
C VAL A 214 6.62 13.87 -2.87
N ASN A 215 6.51 15.13 -3.29
CA ASN A 215 6.84 15.57 -4.66
C ASN A 215 8.32 15.92 -4.85
N GLY A 216 9.07 16.18 -3.77
CA GLY A 216 10.47 16.58 -3.81
C GLY A 216 10.72 18.04 -4.25
N LYS A 217 9.69 18.89 -4.35
CA LYS A 217 9.79 20.30 -4.78
C LYS A 217 9.26 21.25 -3.73
N TYR A 218 9.86 22.43 -3.61
CA TYR A 218 9.42 23.48 -2.68
C TYR A 218 7.96 23.90 -2.93
N LEU A 219 7.58 24.08 -4.20
CA LEU A 219 6.17 24.17 -4.59
C LEU A 219 5.81 22.83 -5.26
N PRO A 220 5.13 21.92 -4.56
CA PRO A 220 4.78 20.63 -5.12
C PRO A 220 3.78 20.80 -6.27
N ASN A 221 3.95 19.99 -7.32
CA ASN A 221 2.98 19.97 -8.39
C ASN A 221 1.58 19.68 -7.83
N GLY A 222 0.56 20.41 -8.31
CA GLY A 222 -0.82 20.23 -7.89
C GLY A 222 -1.08 20.56 -6.41
N TYR A 223 -0.37 21.53 -5.83
CA TYR A 223 -0.51 21.88 -4.43
C TYR A 223 -1.96 22.25 -4.04
N GLU A 224 -2.70 22.92 -4.88
CA GLU A 224 -4.11 23.25 -4.64
C GLU A 224 -4.98 22.00 -4.57
N ASP A 225 -4.79 21.08 -5.50
CA ASP A 225 -5.51 19.80 -5.54
C ASP A 225 -5.14 18.92 -4.32
N ARG A 226 -3.85 18.87 -3.92
CA ARG A 226 -3.41 18.23 -2.68
C ARG A 226 -4.09 18.79 -1.44
N ARG A 227 -4.27 20.11 -1.37
CA ARG A 227 -5.00 20.79 -0.29
C ARG A 227 -6.46 20.36 -0.25
N VAL A 228 -7.12 20.26 -1.42
CA VAL A 228 -8.53 19.82 -1.53
C VAL A 228 -8.69 18.42 -0.98
N TYR A 229 -7.90 17.45 -1.46
CA TYR A 229 -7.95 16.07 -0.97
C TYR A 229 -7.61 15.96 0.52
N SER A 230 -6.57 16.67 0.97
CA SER A 230 -6.17 16.65 2.38
C SER A 230 -7.25 17.25 3.27
N LYS A 231 -7.78 18.43 2.92
CA LYS A 231 -8.87 19.05 3.67
C LYS A 231 -10.06 18.09 3.79
N LYS A 232 -10.42 17.43 2.69
CA LYS A 232 -11.50 16.46 2.67
C LYS A 232 -11.22 15.25 3.58
N ALA A 233 -9.98 14.73 3.56
CA ALA A 233 -9.58 13.63 4.42
C ALA A 233 -9.69 13.99 5.90
N PHE A 234 -9.17 15.14 6.31
CA PHE A 234 -9.29 15.62 7.68
C PHE A 234 -10.74 15.83 8.10
N GLU A 235 -11.56 16.45 7.25
CA GLU A 235 -13.00 16.69 7.50
C GLU A 235 -13.75 15.36 7.70
N VAL A 236 -13.60 14.41 6.78
CA VAL A 236 -14.31 13.11 6.83
C VAL A 236 -13.89 12.27 8.02
N LEU A 237 -12.64 12.37 8.44
CA LEU A 237 -12.12 11.67 9.63
C LEU A 237 -12.37 12.41 10.94
N GLY A 238 -13.04 13.58 10.92
CA GLY A 238 -13.34 14.37 12.11
C GLY A 238 -12.10 14.96 12.78
N LEU A 239 -11.03 15.20 12.01
CA LEU A 239 -9.77 15.75 12.52
C LEU A 239 -9.64 17.24 12.22
N PRO A 240 -8.99 18.03 13.10
CA PRO A 240 -8.70 19.42 12.82
C PRO A 240 -7.72 19.56 11.66
N TYR A 241 -8.11 20.34 10.64
CA TYR A 241 -7.24 20.59 9.47
C TYR A 241 -6.02 21.43 9.87
N PRO A 242 -4.79 21.00 9.57
CA PRO A 242 -3.57 21.65 10.06
C PRO A 242 -3.20 22.94 9.29
N GLY A 243 -3.96 23.30 8.27
CA GLY A 243 -3.66 24.40 7.36
C GLY A 243 -2.82 23.99 6.14
N ASN A 244 -2.58 25.00 5.29
CA ASN A 244 -1.85 24.79 4.03
C ASN A 244 -0.35 24.92 4.20
#